data_6c89c7551d0d6092a01b79fa7b4f7396
#
_entry.id   6c89c7551d0d6092a01b79fa7b4f7396
#
_cell.length_a   1.000
_cell.length_b   1.000
_cell.length_c   1.000
_cell.angle_alpha   90.00
_cell.angle_beta   90.00
_cell.angle_gamma   90.00
#
_symmetry.space_group_name_H-M   'P 1'
#
loop_
_entity.id
_entity.type
_entity.pdbx_description
1 polymer ?
#
loop_
_entity_poly.entity_id
_entity_poly.type
_entity_poly.pdbx_seq_one_letter_code
_entity_poly.pdbx_strand_id
1 'polypeptide(L)'
;LYESTGRYDESTLREVNLQGDVLRSVNLSSEVFGEGLTVHNNTLVQLTWKSGVAYIWDIETLTLVGNFSYQDEGWGICSDGNNLVMSNGSSDLTIRNPDDFTVIQTVSVTFNGSPLPELNELECVGDLVYANVWHWESIFIINMTSGNVVGTIDASSLFPEPSPGVLNGIAYDSGNNTFWITGKNWPTMYQVIFQQIVGNNSEVGTGGEMQNSDNTGFKLPSTVEEFALILFSGFFSLLTYMLWGNGFFSLTKSREVDNPPAATMYHGEQE
;
A
#
# COMPACT_ATOMS: atom_id res chain seq x y z
N LEU A 1 -9.89 11.83 -0.04
CA LEU A 1 -8.61 11.23 -0.43
C LEU A 1 -7.64 12.32 -0.86
N TYR A 2 -6.34 12.05 -0.73
CA TYR A 2 -5.28 12.91 -1.24
C TYR A 2 -4.46 12.15 -2.27
N GLU A 3 -4.03 12.85 -3.31
CA GLU A 3 -3.26 12.28 -4.43
C GLU A 3 -2.04 13.14 -4.73
N SER A 4 -0.91 12.49 -4.93
CA SER A 4 0.29 13.05 -5.55
C SER A 4 0.35 12.58 -6.99
N THR A 5 0.42 13.51 -7.94
CA THR A 5 0.61 13.16 -9.35
C THR A 5 2.02 13.53 -9.77
N GLY A 6 2.66 12.64 -10.53
CA GLY A 6 4.03 12.82 -10.98
C GLY A 6 4.12 12.98 -12.48
N ARG A 7 4.49 14.19 -12.92
CA ARG A 7 4.89 14.54 -14.29
C ARG A 7 5.60 15.87 -14.27
N TYR A 8 6.74 15.97 -14.90
CA TYR A 8 7.39 17.28 -15.04
C TYR A 8 6.44 18.27 -15.70
N ASP A 9 6.44 19.52 -15.27
CA ASP A 9 5.53 20.60 -15.63
C ASP A 9 4.07 20.46 -15.15
N GLU A 10 3.61 19.25 -14.76
CA GLU A 10 2.21 18.96 -14.46
C GLU A 10 1.98 18.28 -13.10
N SER A 11 3.04 18.08 -12.29
CA SER A 11 2.92 17.46 -10.97
C SER A 11 2.04 18.26 -10.03
N THR A 12 1.14 17.57 -9.32
CA THR A 12 0.21 18.22 -8.38
C THR A 12 0.09 17.45 -7.07
N LEU A 13 -0.32 18.18 -6.03
CA LEU A 13 -0.97 17.63 -4.85
C LEU A 13 -2.45 17.94 -4.95
N ARG A 14 -3.34 16.94 -4.78
CA ARG A 14 -4.79 17.11 -4.90
C ARG A 14 -5.54 16.49 -3.74
N GLU A 15 -6.66 17.10 -3.40
CA GLU A 15 -7.73 16.47 -2.65
C GLU A 15 -8.86 16.08 -3.60
N VAL A 16 -9.30 14.83 -3.51
CA VAL A 16 -10.38 14.29 -4.35
C VAL A 16 -11.49 13.70 -3.46
N ASN A 17 -12.72 13.79 -3.93
CA ASN A 17 -13.84 13.11 -3.27
C ASN A 17 -13.92 11.63 -3.68
N LEU A 18 -14.85 10.90 -3.08
CA LEU A 18 -15.08 9.48 -3.40
C LEU A 18 -15.78 9.25 -4.75
N GLN A 19 -16.07 10.29 -5.52
CA GLN A 19 -16.56 10.25 -6.89
C GLN A 19 -15.44 10.50 -7.90
N GLY A 20 -14.22 10.84 -7.42
CA GLY A 20 -13.07 11.18 -8.26
C GLY A 20 -12.98 12.67 -8.64
N ASP A 21 -13.90 13.52 -8.17
CA ASP A 21 -13.83 14.96 -8.46
C ASP A 21 -12.70 15.62 -7.66
N VAL A 22 -11.92 16.47 -8.31
CA VAL A 22 -10.87 17.26 -7.66
C VAL A 22 -11.52 18.41 -6.89
N LEU A 23 -11.39 18.39 -5.57
CA LEU A 23 -11.92 19.44 -4.67
C LEU A 23 -10.94 20.60 -4.55
N ARG A 24 -9.66 20.30 -4.40
CA ARG A 24 -8.56 21.26 -4.28
C ARG A 24 -7.31 20.71 -4.95
N SER A 25 -6.48 21.59 -5.52
CA SER A 25 -5.21 21.21 -6.15
C SER A 25 -4.17 22.29 -6.00
N VAL A 26 -2.92 21.87 -5.84
CA VAL A 26 -1.72 22.72 -5.86
C VAL A 26 -0.75 22.16 -6.89
N ASN A 27 -0.24 23.01 -7.78
CA ASN A 27 0.78 22.62 -8.75
C ASN A 27 2.15 22.65 -8.07
N LEU A 28 2.98 21.66 -8.33
CA LEU A 28 4.39 21.70 -8.01
C LEU A 28 5.16 22.55 -9.03
N SER A 29 6.42 22.89 -8.72
CA SER A 29 7.31 23.52 -9.71
C SER A 29 7.48 22.62 -10.93
N SER A 30 7.62 23.23 -12.11
CA SER A 30 7.83 22.53 -13.39
C SER A 30 9.03 21.57 -13.40
N GLU A 31 10.04 21.84 -12.58
CA GLU A 31 11.26 21.05 -12.46
C GLU A 31 11.11 19.85 -11.50
N VAL A 32 9.95 19.72 -10.87
CA VAL A 32 9.71 18.72 -9.82
C VAL A 32 8.75 17.65 -10.30
N PHE A 33 9.11 16.39 -10.08
CA PHE A 33 8.25 15.25 -10.28
C PHE A 33 7.72 14.78 -8.92
N GLY A 34 6.41 14.90 -8.69
CA GLY A 34 5.76 14.46 -7.46
C GLY A 34 5.71 12.93 -7.39
N GLU A 35 5.99 12.37 -6.23
CA GLU A 35 5.94 10.93 -5.96
C GLU A 35 5.10 10.64 -4.71
N GLY A 36 5.45 9.62 -3.93
CA GLY A 36 4.71 9.14 -2.80
C GLY A 36 4.16 10.22 -1.87
N LEU A 37 3.01 9.96 -1.29
CA LEU A 37 2.27 10.89 -0.45
C LEU A 37 1.69 10.17 0.77
N THR A 38 1.87 10.72 1.95
CA THR A 38 1.22 10.21 3.16
C THR A 38 0.67 11.30 4.05
N VAL A 39 -0.31 10.95 4.86
CA VAL A 39 -0.77 11.81 5.97
C VAL A 39 0.03 11.46 7.23
N HIS A 40 0.64 12.45 7.86
CA HIS A 40 1.25 12.32 9.17
C HIS A 40 0.76 13.43 10.08
N ASN A 41 0.05 13.08 11.16
CA ASN A 41 -0.65 14.04 12.00
C ASN A 41 -1.57 14.96 11.15
N ASN A 42 -1.39 16.28 11.24
CA ASN A 42 -2.16 17.28 10.48
C ASN A 42 -1.44 17.77 9.23
N THR A 43 -0.48 17.01 8.72
CA THR A 43 0.28 17.36 7.52
C THR A 43 0.23 16.27 6.48
N LEU A 44 0.47 16.67 5.23
CA LEU A 44 0.76 15.78 4.13
C LEU A 44 2.27 15.85 3.84
N VAL A 45 2.91 14.69 3.74
CA VAL A 45 4.32 14.56 3.35
C VAL A 45 4.36 14.02 1.93
N GLN A 46 4.86 14.83 0.99
CA GLN A 46 4.95 14.48 -0.44
C GLN A 46 6.41 14.39 -0.87
N LEU A 47 6.79 13.23 -1.39
CA LEU A 47 8.11 13.01 -1.96
C LEU A 47 8.23 13.60 -3.37
N THR A 48 9.47 13.76 -3.80
CA THR A 48 9.84 14.07 -5.18
C THR A 48 10.77 12.98 -5.71
N TRP A 49 10.63 12.59 -6.98
CA TRP A 49 11.41 11.47 -7.54
C TRP A 49 12.92 11.68 -7.41
N LYS A 50 13.49 12.65 -8.12
CA LYS A 50 14.96 12.86 -8.20
C LYS A 50 15.43 14.18 -7.57
N SER A 51 14.51 15.01 -7.11
CA SER A 51 14.88 16.31 -6.53
C SER A 51 15.39 16.22 -5.09
N GLY A 52 15.24 15.05 -4.42
CA GLY A 52 15.70 14.83 -3.05
C GLY A 52 15.01 15.72 -2.03
N VAL A 53 13.76 16.10 -2.26
CA VAL A 53 12.97 16.99 -1.40
C VAL A 53 11.65 16.32 -1.03
N ALA A 54 11.33 16.29 0.28
CA ALA A 54 10.01 15.97 0.79
C ALA A 54 9.31 17.29 1.18
N TYR A 55 8.21 17.60 0.53
CA TYR A 55 7.37 18.74 0.86
C TYR A 55 6.43 18.42 2.01
N ILE A 56 6.24 19.39 2.91
CA ILE A 56 5.32 19.30 4.03
C ILE A 56 4.20 20.31 3.80
N TRP A 57 2.97 19.81 3.69
CA TRP A 57 1.80 20.61 3.42
C TRP A 57 0.86 20.60 4.64
N ASP A 58 0.28 21.74 4.94
CA ASP A 58 -0.85 21.79 5.87
C ASP A 58 -2.08 21.13 5.23
N ILE A 59 -2.68 20.14 5.91
CA ILE A 59 -3.75 19.33 5.36
C ILE A 59 -5.06 20.10 5.13
N GLU A 60 -5.32 21.13 5.96
CA GLU A 60 -6.56 21.90 5.86
C GLU A 60 -6.52 22.93 4.73
N THR A 61 -5.37 23.53 4.49
CA THR A 61 -5.21 24.63 3.54
C THR A 61 -4.50 24.27 2.25
N LEU A 62 -3.81 23.10 2.20
CA LEU A 62 -2.88 22.69 1.15
C LEU A 62 -1.76 23.74 0.91
N THR A 63 -1.38 24.50 1.94
CA THR A 63 -0.24 25.43 1.85
C THR A 63 1.05 24.73 2.23
N LEU A 64 2.13 25.02 1.52
CA LEU A 64 3.46 24.53 1.84
C LEU A 64 3.94 25.16 3.16
N VAL A 65 4.19 24.33 4.17
CA VAL A 65 4.64 24.80 5.51
C VAL A 65 6.08 24.45 5.80
N GLY A 66 6.70 23.57 5.02
CA GLY A 66 8.09 23.18 5.18
C GLY A 66 8.55 22.19 4.13
N ASN A 67 9.81 21.80 4.24
CA ASN A 67 10.37 20.71 3.44
C ASN A 67 11.56 20.09 4.17
N PHE A 68 11.87 18.85 3.80
CA PHE A 68 13.10 18.15 4.18
C PHE A 68 13.90 17.81 2.93
N SER A 69 15.20 17.61 3.10
CA SER A 69 16.06 17.06 2.06
C SER A 69 16.42 15.63 2.38
N TYR A 70 16.51 14.79 1.34
CA TYR A 70 16.99 13.42 1.46
C TYR A 70 17.93 13.08 0.30
N GLN A 71 18.68 12.00 0.47
CA GLN A 71 19.57 11.49 -0.57
C GLN A 71 18.81 10.48 -1.44
N ASP A 72 19.31 10.26 -2.64
CA ASP A 72 18.76 9.33 -3.63
C ASP A 72 17.35 9.70 -4.14
N GLU A 73 16.67 8.73 -4.71
CA GLU A 73 15.31 8.89 -5.23
C GLU A 73 14.27 8.69 -4.12
N GLY A 74 13.12 9.33 -4.28
CA GLY A 74 11.95 9.08 -3.45
C GLY A 74 10.85 8.47 -4.28
N TRP A 75 10.32 7.28 -3.87
CA TRP A 75 9.28 6.58 -4.60
C TRP A 75 7.99 6.54 -3.81
N GLY A 76 7.90 5.77 -2.76
CA GLY A 76 6.72 5.67 -1.90
C GLY A 76 7.00 6.10 -0.47
N ILE A 77 5.95 6.48 0.24
CA ILE A 77 6.02 6.86 1.66
C ILE A 77 4.71 6.53 2.36
N CYS A 78 4.78 5.95 3.56
CA CYS A 78 3.64 5.82 4.46
C CYS A 78 4.00 6.23 5.88
N SER A 79 3.00 6.42 6.72
CA SER A 79 3.14 6.71 8.15
C SER A 79 2.62 5.55 8.99
N ASP A 80 3.41 5.08 9.97
CA ASP A 80 2.97 4.13 10.98
C ASP A 80 2.32 4.82 12.20
N GLY A 81 2.13 6.14 12.12
CA GLY A 81 1.61 6.99 13.18
C GLY A 81 2.70 7.59 14.08
N ASN A 82 3.89 7.01 14.15
CA ASN A 82 5.03 7.51 14.90
C ASN A 82 6.19 7.94 14.00
N ASN A 83 6.42 7.18 12.93
CA ASN A 83 7.51 7.38 11.98
C ASN A 83 6.99 7.40 10.55
N LEU A 84 7.87 7.79 9.64
CA LEU A 84 7.64 7.67 8.20
C LEU A 84 8.45 6.50 7.66
N VAL A 85 7.85 5.71 6.78
CA VAL A 85 8.52 4.62 6.06
C VAL A 85 8.61 4.99 4.60
N MET A 86 9.80 4.96 4.02
CA MET A 86 10.07 5.44 2.66
C MET A 86 10.78 4.37 1.83
N SER A 87 10.37 4.24 0.58
CA SER A 87 11.03 3.46 -0.48
C SER A 87 11.80 4.36 -1.45
N ASN A 88 12.74 3.78 -2.18
CA ASN A 88 13.54 4.46 -3.21
C ASN A 88 13.84 3.57 -4.43
N GLY A 89 13.02 2.54 -4.65
CA GLY A 89 13.22 1.57 -5.73
C GLY A 89 14.24 0.46 -5.43
N SER A 90 14.95 0.52 -4.30
CA SER A 90 15.78 -0.60 -3.84
C SER A 90 14.96 -1.66 -3.11
N SER A 91 15.63 -2.68 -2.56
CA SER A 91 15.01 -3.64 -1.64
C SER A 91 14.97 -3.16 -0.19
N ASP A 92 15.37 -1.92 0.09
CA ASP A 92 15.45 -1.38 1.43
C ASP A 92 14.33 -0.36 1.66
N LEU A 93 13.67 -0.45 2.81
CA LEU A 93 12.78 0.57 3.35
C LEU A 93 13.51 1.34 4.44
N THR A 94 13.45 2.68 4.41
CA THR A 94 14.01 3.52 5.46
C THR A 94 12.92 4.02 6.39
N ILE A 95 13.09 3.77 7.69
CA ILE A 95 12.27 4.36 8.75
C ILE A 95 12.88 5.71 9.10
N ARG A 96 12.08 6.77 9.04
CA ARG A 96 12.51 8.16 9.19
C ARG A 96 11.79 8.86 10.32
N ASN A 97 12.53 9.71 11.02
CA ASN A 97 11.97 10.63 12.01
C ASN A 97 11.08 11.68 11.31
N PRO A 98 9.81 11.86 11.70
CA PRO A 98 8.93 12.82 11.05
C PRO A 98 9.28 14.28 11.32
N ASP A 99 10.06 14.58 12.37
CA ASP A 99 10.40 15.96 12.75
C ASP A 99 11.57 16.55 11.94
N ASP A 100 12.53 15.70 11.52
CA ASP A 100 13.74 16.15 10.81
C ASP A 100 14.11 15.29 9.59
N PHE A 101 13.30 14.26 9.32
CA PHE A 101 13.45 13.32 8.20
C PHE A 101 14.73 12.48 8.21
N THR A 102 15.46 12.46 9.32
CA THR A 102 16.66 11.62 9.47
C THR A 102 16.30 10.14 9.47
N VAL A 103 17.19 9.31 8.91
CA VAL A 103 17.01 7.85 8.92
C VAL A 103 17.27 7.30 10.31
N ILE A 104 16.26 6.68 10.91
CA ILE A 104 16.35 5.98 12.20
C ILE A 104 16.84 4.56 12.00
N GLN A 105 16.31 3.87 10.98
CA GLN A 105 16.59 2.47 10.68
C GLN A 105 16.39 2.18 9.19
N THR A 106 17.12 1.18 8.68
CA THR A 106 16.88 0.58 7.37
C THR A 106 16.44 -0.87 7.57
N VAL A 107 15.39 -1.27 6.84
CA VAL A 107 14.85 -2.63 6.83
C VAL A 107 14.99 -3.20 5.44
N SER A 108 15.84 -4.22 5.29
CA SER A 108 16.00 -4.92 4.00
C SER A 108 14.85 -5.90 3.79
N VAL A 109 14.13 -5.73 2.69
CA VAL A 109 12.95 -6.53 2.35
C VAL A 109 13.36 -7.74 1.54
N THR A 110 12.82 -8.90 1.95
CA THR A 110 13.05 -10.17 1.25
C THR A 110 11.74 -10.88 0.91
N PHE A 111 11.74 -11.50 -0.26
CA PHE A 111 10.68 -12.39 -0.72
C PHE A 111 11.25 -13.76 -1.08
N ASN A 112 10.77 -14.82 -0.44
CA ASN A 112 11.30 -16.18 -0.57
C ASN A 112 12.81 -16.27 -0.34
N GLY A 113 13.34 -15.49 0.61
CA GLY A 113 14.75 -15.47 0.98
C GLY A 113 15.68 -14.68 0.04
N SER A 114 15.14 -14.01 -0.97
CA SER A 114 15.90 -13.13 -1.87
C SER A 114 15.48 -11.67 -1.67
N PRO A 115 16.39 -10.69 -1.87
CA PRO A 115 16.02 -9.28 -1.86
C PRO A 115 14.90 -8.98 -2.85
N LEU A 116 13.95 -8.13 -2.46
CA LEU A 116 12.83 -7.67 -3.30
C LEU A 116 13.06 -6.22 -3.70
N PRO A 117 13.72 -5.93 -4.83
CA PRO A 117 13.93 -4.58 -5.31
C PRO A 117 12.67 -3.98 -5.94
N GLU A 118 12.78 -2.72 -6.35
CA GLU A 118 11.72 -1.96 -7.02
C GLU A 118 10.49 -1.71 -6.13
N LEU A 119 10.71 -1.66 -4.81
CA LEU A 119 9.70 -1.23 -3.86
C LEU A 119 9.28 0.21 -4.18
N ASN A 120 7.98 0.40 -4.39
CA ASN A 120 7.41 1.66 -4.86
C ASN A 120 6.41 2.22 -3.85
N GLU A 121 5.16 2.44 -4.24
CA GLU A 121 4.14 3.01 -3.38
C GLU A 121 3.88 2.14 -2.15
N LEU A 122 3.65 2.78 -1.01
CA LEU A 122 3.57 2.16 0.31
C LEU A 122 2.31 2.61 1.06
N GLU A 123 1.69 1.67 1.78
CA GLU A 123 0.67 1.97 2.78
C GLU A 123 0.95 1.21 4.07
N CYS A 124 1.01 1.94 5.19
CA CYS A 124 1.32 1.40 6.52
C CYS A 124 0.03 1.05 7.28
N VAL A 125 -0.15 -0.21 7.70
CA VAL A 125 -1.29 -0.65 8.50
C VAL A 125 -0.81 -1.51 9.67
N GLY A 126 -0.80 -0.96 10.86
CA GLY A 126 -0.19 -1.60 12.03
C GLY A 126 1.29 -1.90 11.82
N ASP A 127 1.72 -3.12 12.06
CA ASP A 127 3.12 -3.56 11.89
C ASP A 127 3.45 -3.99 10.44
N LEU A 128 2.53 -3.77 9.50
CA LEU A 128 2.66 -4.20 8.12
C LEU A 128 2.77 -3.00 7.18
N VAL A 129 3.54 -3.20 6.11
CA VAL A 129 3.56 -2.30 4.96
C VAL A 129 3.03 -3.07 3.76
N TYR A 130 2.04 -2.49 3.11
CA TYR A 130 1.52 -2.91 1.81
C TYR A 130 2.28 -2.14 0.75
N ALA A 131 2.96 -2.83 -0.14
CA ALA A 131 3.86 -2.23 -1.12
C ALA A 131 3.49 -2.62 -2.54
N ASN A 132 3.44 -1.64 -3.44
CA ASN A 132 3.59 -1.92 -4.86
C ASN A 132 5.06 -2.22 -5.15
N VAL A 133 5.32 -3.14 -6.05
CA VAL A 133 6.63 -3.40 -6.63
C VAL A 133 6.51 -3.12 -8.12
N TRP A 134 7.39 -2.29 -8.67
CA TRP A 134 7.27 -1.83 -10.04
C TRP A 134 7.23 -2.99 -11.03
N HIS A 135 6.32 -2.93 -11.98
CA HIS A 135 5.99 -3.97 -12.97
C HIS A 135 5.34 -5.26 -12.42
N TRP A 136 5.03 -5.34 -11.13
CA TRP A 136 4.26 -6.46 -10.61
C TRP A 136 2.77 -6.11 -10.55
N GLU A 137 1.93 -7.11 -10.87
CA GLU A 137 0.46 -7.03 -10.75
C GLU A 137 -0.03 -7.47 -9.36
N SER A 138 0.88 -7.50 -8.40
CA SER A 138 0.62 -7.91 -7.01
C SER A 138 1.05 -6.84 -6.02
N ILE A 139 0.33 -6.77 -4.91
CA ILE A 139 0.73 -5.99 -3.74
C ILE A 139 1.42 -6.93 -2.76
N PHE A 140 2.55 -6.51 -2.22
CA PHE A 140 3.35 -7.29 -1.27
C PHE A 140 3.08 -6.80 0.15
N ILE A 141 2.82 -7.73 1.07
CA ILE A 141 2.61 -7.45 2.49
C ILE A 141 3.92 -7.74 3.22
N ILE A 142 4.52 -6.71 3.78
CA ILE A 142 5.85 -6.75 4.40
C ILE A 142 5.68 -6.59 5.92
N ASN A 143 6.28 -7.48 6.68
CA ASN A 143 6.39 -7.31 8.14
C ASN A 143 7.60 -6.43 8.44
N MET A 144 7.39 -5.25 9.04
CA MET A 144 8.43 -4.26 9.27
C MET A 144 9.47 -4.67 10.31
N THR A 145 9.15 -5.59 11.22
CA THR A 145 10.10 -6.08 12.21
C THR A 145 11.14 -7.01 11.59
N SER A 146 10.72 -7.87 10.64
CA SER A 146 11.59 -8.88 10.04
C SER A 146 12.11 -8.53 8.66
N GLY A 147 11.47 -7.59 7.96
CA GLY A 147 11.71 -7.29 6.55
C GLY A 147 11.19 -8.37 5.59
N ASN A 148 10.54 -9.42 6.09
CA ASN A 148 10.04 -10.49 5.22
C ASN A 148 8.68 -10.13 4.61
N VAL A 149 8.49 -10.49 3.35
CA VAL A 149 7.15 -10.56 2.75
C VAL A 149 6.40 -11.73 3.41
N VAL A 150 5.25 -11.43 4.01
CA VAL A 150 4.40 -12.39 4.70
C VAL A 150 3.13 -12.74 3.92
N GLY A 151 2.87 -12.03 2.82
CA GLY A 151 1.75 -12.31 1.95
C GLY A 151 1.83 -11.52 0.65
N THR A 152 1.06 -11.96 -0.34
CA THR A 152 0.88 -11.26 -1.62
C THR A 152 -0.59 -11.21 -1.98
N ILE A 153 -1.01 -10.13 -2.62
CA ILE A 153 -2.37 -9.91 -3.10
C ILE A 153 -2.30 -9.80 -4.62
N ASP A 154 -2.94 -10.70 -5.33
CA ASP A 154 -3.08 -10.62 -6.78
C ASP A 154 -4.09 -9.51 -7.13
N ALA A 155 -3.63 -8.47 -7.80
CA ALA A 155 -4.42 -7.34 -8.27
C ALA A 155 -4.63 -7.35 -9.80
N SER A 156 -4.24 -8.41 -10.49
CA SER A 156 -4.32 -8.52 -11.96
C SER A 156 -5.74 -8.27 -12.49
N SER A 157 -6.76 -8.65 -11.73
CA SER A 157 -8.17 -8.43 -12.09
C SER A 157 -8.64 -6.97 -12.05
N LEU A 158 -7.83 -6.05 -11.50
CA LEU A 158 -8.14 -4.62 -11.46
C LEU A 158 -7.62 -3.86 -12.68
N PHE A 159 -6.70 -4.45 -13.45
CA PHE A 159 -6.09 -3.76 -14.59
C PHE A 159 -7.14 -3.40 -15.65
N PRO A 160 -7.19 -2.12 -16.07
CA PRO A 160 -8.03 -1.72 -17.20
C PRO A 160 -7.51 -2.34 -18.50
N GLU A 161 -8.40 -2.58 -19.45
CA GLU A 161 -8.05 -3.12 -20.76
C GLU A 161 -8.33 -2.09 -21.89
N PRO A 162 -7.30 -1.62 -22.63
CA PRO A 162 -5.87 -1.91 -22.43
C PRO A 162 -5.32 -1.18 -21.21
N SER A 163 -4.32 -1.79 -20.54
CA SER A 163 -3.70 -1.14 -19.39
C SER A 163 -2.85 0.06 -19.81
N PRO A 164 -3.12 1.28 -19.29
CA PRO A 164 -2.36 2.46 -19.63
C PRO A 164 -1.07 2.62 -18.82
N GLY A 165 -0.87 1.76 -17.79
CA GLY A 165 0.28 1.82 -16.92
C GLY A 165 0.27 0.75 -15.83
N VAL A 166 1.30 0.73 -15.01
CA VAL A 166 1.50 -0.26 -13.94
C VAL A 166 0.63 0.03 -12.72
N LEU A 167 0.36 -1.02 -11.93
CA LEU A 167 -0.22 -0.89 -10.59
C LEU A 167 0.67 0.00 -9.72
N ASN A 168 0.13 1.10 -9.20
CA ASN A 168 0.85 2.00 -8.31
C ASN A 168 -0.12 2.98 -7.64
N GLY A 169 -0.38 2.76 -6.38
CA GLY A 169 -1.26 3.55 -5.54
C GLY A 169 -2.07 2.67 -4.60
N ILE A 170 -1.81 2.82 -3.32
CA ILE A 170 -2.48 2.10 -2.23
C ILE A 170 -2.86 3.13 -1.18
N ALA A 171 -4.10 3.11 -0.70
CA ALA A 171 -4.50 3.89 0.47
C ALA A 171 -5.46 3.07 1.34
N TYR A 172 -5.29 3.13 2.65
CA TYR A 172 -6.11 2.41 3.61
C TYR A 172 -7.16 3.34 4.24
N ASP A 173 -8.40 2.93 4.16
CA ASP A 173 -9.51 3.56 4.87
C ASP A 173 -9.78 2.81 6.17
N SER A 174 -9.24 3.33 7.26
CA SER A 174 -9.38 2.73 8.60
C SER A 174 -10.81 2.77 9.12
N GLY A 175 -11.64 3.70 8.64
CA GLY A 175 -13.05 3.82 9.03
C GLY A 175 -13.91 2.68 8.51
N ASN A 176 -13.58 2.16 7.33
CA ASN A 176 -14.32 1.10 6.64
C ASN A 176 -13.53 -0.21 6.54
N ASN A 177 -12.28 -0.23 6.99
CA ASN A 177 -11.36 -1.36 6.82
C ASN A 177 -11.26 -1.83 5.36
N THR A 178 -11.09 -0.87 4.46
CA THR A 178 -10.98 -1.10 3.02
C THR A 178 -9.72 -0.44 2.46
N PHE A 179 -9.32 -0.86 1.28
CA PHE A 179 -8.20 -0.24 0.56
C PHE A 179 -8.69 0.41 -0.72
N TRP A 180 -8.04 1.49 -1.11
CA TRP A 180 -8.16 2.11 -2.41
C TRP A 180 -6.94 1.76 -3.23
N ILE A 181 -7.15 1.24 -4.43
CA ILE A 181 -6.11 0.75 -5.33
C ILE A 181 -6.25 1.43 -6.68
N THR A 182 -5.14 1.89 -7.22
CA THR A 182 -5.07 2.48 -8.55
C THR A 182 -3.75 2.14 -9.24
N GLY A 183 -3.52 2.69 -10.42
CA GLY A 183 -2.27 2.54 -11.17
C GLY A 183 -1.95 3.77 -11.99
N LYS A 184 -0.76 3.79 -12.56
CA LYS A 184 -0.29 4.90 -13.41
C LYS A 184 -1.20 5.05 -14.63
N ASN A 185 -1.73 6.26 -14.81
CA ASN A 185 -2.68 6.60 -15.90
C ASN A 185 -3.98 5.79 -15.88
N TRP A 186 -4.29 5.09 -14.82
CA TRP A 186 -5.56 4.36 -14.76
C TRP A 186 -6.73 5.34 -14.70
N PRO A 187 -7.77 5.11 -15.49
CA PRO A 187 -8.98 5.95 -15.46
C PRO A 187 -9.83 5.68 -14.21
N THR A 188 -9.50 4.64 -13.43
CA THR A 188 -10.35 4.13 -12.35
C THR A 188 -9.53 3.85 -11.12
N MET A 189 -10.09 4.19 -9.95
CA MET A 189 -9.65 3.77 -8.63
C MET A 189 -10.65 2.78 -8.04
N TYR A 190 -10.17 1.72 -7.39
CA TYR A 190 -10.99 0.65 -6.85
C TYR A 190 -10.97 0.64 -5.33
N GLN A 191 -12.13 0.63 -4.69
CA GLN A 191 -12.25 0.30 -3.27
C GLN A 191 -12.39 -1.21 -3.13
N VAL A 192 -11.52 -1.84 -2.33
CA VAL A 192 -11.40 -3.30 -2.24
C VAL A 192 -11.27 -3.76 -0.79
N ILE A 193 -11.59 -5.03 -0.55
CA ILE A 193 -11.32 -5.73 0.71
C ILE A 193 -10.35 -6.89 0.39
N PHE A 194 -9.30 -7.03 1.18
CA PHE A 194 -8.37 -8.16 1.06
C PHE A 194 -8.89 -9.34 1.87
N GLN A 195 -9.02 -10.49 1.22
CA GLN A 195 -9.47 -11.73 1.84
C GLN A 195 -8.38 -12.79 1.73
N GLN A 196 -8.09 -13.46 2.84
CA GLN A 196 -7.14 -14.56 2.84
C GLN A 196 -7.71 -15.77 2.09
N ILE A 197 -6.98 -16.30 1.12
CA ILE A 197 -7.31 -17.58 0.48
C ILE A 197 -6.77 -18.69 1.38
N VAL A 198 -7.67 -19.39 2.07
CA VAL A 198 -7.34 -20.63 2.77
C VAL A 198 -7.33 -21.73 1.73
N GLY A 199 -6.14 -22.19 1.32
CA GLY A 199 -6.01 -23.34 0.42
C GLY A 199 -6.57 -24.58 1.10
N ASN A 200 -7.64 -25.17 0.56
CA ASN A 200 -8.04 -26.52 0.92
C ASN A 200 -6.97 -27.47 0.38
N ASN A 201 -6.03 -27.87 1.23
CA ASN A 201 -5.21 -29.03 0.97
C ASN A 201 -6.13 -30.26 1.03
N SER A 202 -6.74 -30.61 -0.11
CA SER A 202 -7.31 -31.93 -0.30
C SER A 202 -6.14 -32.91 -0.33
N GLU A 203 -5.86 -33.52 0.83
CA GLU A 203 -5.01 -34.70 0.91
C GLU A 203 -5.59 -35.74 -0.05
N VAL A 204 -4.82 -36.13 -1.05
CA VAL A 204 -5.05 -37.36 -1.81
C VAL A 204 -4.75 -38.51 -0.85
N GLY A 205 -5.74 -38.88 -0.04
CA GLY A 205 -5.70 -40.05 0.83
C GLY A 205 -5.96 -41.30 -0.02
N THR A 206 -4.94 -42.11 -0.14
CA THR A 206 -5.10 -43.54 -0.52
C THR A 206 -5.86 -44.27 0.61
N GLY A 207 -6.93 -44.93 0.20
CA GLY A 207 -7.88 -45.78 0.88
C GLY A 207 -7.62 -46.23 2.34
N GLY A 208 -8.65 -46.05 3.18
CA GLY A 208 -8.79 -46.63 4.51
C GLY A 208 -10.15 -46.22 5.11
N GLU A 209 -10.90 -47.21 5.56
CA GLU A 209 -12.31 -47.23 5.93
C GLU A 209 -12.79 -46.12 6.91
N MET A 210 -14.10 -45.80 6.74
CA MET A 210 -14.88 -44.86 7.57
C MET A 210 -14.92 -45.25 9.06
N GLN A 211 -14.73 -44.28 9.92
CA GLN A 211 -15.45 -44.18 11.18
C GLN A 211 -15.93 -42.74 11.40
N ASN A 212 -17.23 -42.62 11.61
CA ASN A 212 -17.96 -41.43 11.99
C ASN A 212 -17.42 -40.88 13.34
N SER A 213 -16.99 -39.63 13.38
CA SER A 213 -16.96 -38.86 14.60
C SER A 213 -17.25 -37.39 14.29
N ASP A 214 -18.13 -36.86 15.08
CA ASP A 214 -18.81 -35.59 15.11
C ASP A 214 -18.10 -34.38 14.53
N ASN A 215 -18.82 -33.76 13.63
CA ASN A 215 -18.54 -32.54 12.93
C ASN A 215 -18.70 -31.32 13.86
N THR A 216 -17.63 -30.90 14.53
CA THR A 216 -17.55 -29.52 15.07
C THR A 216 -16.89 -28.65 14.03
N GLY A 217 -17.64 -28.32 12.98
CA GLY A 217 -17.23 -27.38 11.96
C GLY A 217 -17.03 -25.99 12.56
N PHE A 218 -15.79 -25.48 12.47
CA PHE A 218 -15.50 -24.08 12.73
C PHE A 218 -16.22 -23.24 11.67
N LYS A 219 -17.24 -22.51 12.13
CA LYS A 219 -18.02 -21.61 11.29
C LYS A 219 -17.27 -20.30 11.20
N LEU A 220 -16.87 -19.90 9.98
CA LEU A 220 -16.30 -18.58 9.75
C LEU A 220 -17.31 -17.50 10.17
N PRO A 221 -16.84 -16.42 10.83
CA PRO A 221 -17.69 -15.29 11.20
C PRO A 221 -18.33 -14.67 9.95
N SER A 222 -19.63 -14.40 10.02
CA SER A 222 -20.42 -13.88 8.90
C SER A 222 -20.52 -12.36 8.86
N THR A 223 -19.91 -11.67 9.84
CA THR A 223 -19.95 -10.20 9.97
C THR A 223 -18.62 -9.63 10.45
N VAL A 224 -18.36 -8.38 10.10
CA VAL A 224 -17.14 -7.63 10.48
C VAL A 224 -16.97 -7.52 12.00
N GLU A 225 -18.06 -7.53 12.78
CA GLU A 225 -18.02 -7.45 14.24
C GLU A 225 -17.45 -8.71 14.91
N GLU A 226 -17.65 -9.89 14.31
CA GLU A 226 -17.07 -11.15 14.80
C GLU A 226 -15.55 -11.22 14.56
N PHE A 227 -15.05 -10.54 13.52
CA PHE A 227 -13.61 -10.45 13.24
C PHE A 227 -12.88 -9.58 14.27
N ALA A 228 -13.51 -8.49 14.72
CA ALA A 228 -12.93 -7.57 15.70
C ALA A 228 -12.78 -8.23 17.09
N LEU A 229 -13.69 -9.13 17.46
CA LEU A 229 -13.66 -9.84 18.75
C LEU A 229 -12.54 -10.90 18.84
N ILE A 230 -12.12 -11.47 17.72
CA ILE A 230 -11.04 -12.46 17.66
C ILE A 230 -9.66 -11.78 17.79
N LEU A 231 -9.52 -10.52 17.38
CA LEU A 231 -8.26 -9.76 17.47
C LEU A 231 -7.96 -9.22 18.88
N PHE A 232 -8.93 -9.22 19.80
CA PHE A 232 -8.76 -8.68 21.17
C PHE A 232 -8.38 -9.69 22.24
N SER A 233 -8.34 -11.00 21.95
CA SER A 233 -7.90 -12.00 22.93
C SER A 233 -6.42 -12.33 22.75
N GLY A 234 -5.60 -11.94 23.72
CA GLY A 234 -4.12 -12.04 23.73
C GLY A 234 -3.50 -13.46 23.60
N PHE A 235 -4.25 -14.42 23.09
CA PHE A 235 -3.77 -15.77 22.76
C PHE A 235 -3.37 -15.94 21.27
N PHE A 236 -3.58 -14.90 20.46
CA PHE A 236 -3.46 -14.97 18.99
C PHE A 236 -2.06 -14.72 18.44
N SER A 237 -1.13 -14.18 19.23
CA SER A 237 0.21 -13.85 18.72
C SER A 237 1.02 -15.07 18.26
N LEU A 238 0.81 -16.24 18.85
CA LEU A 238 1.54 -17.46 18.47
C LEU A 238 0.84 -18.25 17.34
N LEU A 239 -0.49 -18.23 17.28
CA LEU A 239 -1.25 -18.93 16.23
C LEU A 239 -1.24 -18.18 14.90
N THR A 240 -1.29 -16.86 14.94
CA THR A 240 -1.11 -16.02 13.75
C THR A 240 0.27 -16.19 13.13
N TYR A 241 1.32 -16.34 13.94
CA TYR A 241 2.68 -16.56 13.41
C TYR A 241 2.83 -17.90 12.67
N MET A 242 2.07 -18.94 13.04
CA MET A 242 2.07 -20.25 12.36
C MET A 242 1.17 -20.28 11.11
N LEU A 243 0.13 -19.45 11.04
CA LEU A 243 -0.79 -19.40 9.89
C LEU A 243 -0.37 -18.42 8.80
N TRP A 244 0.58 -17.51 9.08
CA TRP A 244 1.03 -16.45 8.17
C TRP A 244 2.27 -16.80 7.34
N GLY A 245 2.72 -18.03 7.41
CA GLY A 245 3.75 -18.51 6.49
C GLY A 245 3.22 -18.60 5.05
N ASN A 246 3.51 -17.60 4.21
CA ASN A 246 3.17 -17.55 2.78
C ASN A 246 1.67 -17.50 2.45
N GLY A 247 0.92 -16.58 3.07
CA GLY A 247 -0.49 -16.37 2.74
C GLY A 247 -0.68 -15.73 1.36
N PHE A 248 -1.50 -16.34 0.50
CA PHE A 248 -2.05 -15.69 -0.68
C PHE A 248 -3.37 -15.04 -0.31
N PHE A 249 -3.60 -13.83 -0.81
CA PHE A 249 -4.84 -13.10 -0.60
C PHE A 249 -5.53 -12.84 -1.94
N SER A 250 -6.86 -12.85 -1.94
CA SER A 250 -7.66 -12.41 -3.06
C SER A 250 -8.26 -11.04 -2.80
N LEU A 251 -8.58 -10.33 -3.88
CA LEU A 251 -9.29 -9.07 -3.84
C LEU A 251 -10.78 -9.28 -4.01
N THR A 252 -11.59 -8.56 -3.23
CA THR A 252 -13.00 -8.37 -3.51
C THR A 252 -13.25 -6.89 -3.79
N LYS A 253 -13.67 -6.58 -5.02
CA LYS A 253 -14.00 -5.23 -5.46
C LYS A 253 -15.32 -4.82 -4.79
N SER A 254 -15.30 -3.74 -4.01
CA SER A 254 -16.51 -3.20 -3.35
C SER A 254 -17.04 -1.96 -4.08
N ARG A 255 -16.18 -1.21 -4.76
CA ARG A 255 -16.54 0.00 -5.48
C ARG A 255 -15.55 0.32 -6.58
N GLU A 256 -16.04 0.91 -7.65
CA GLU A 256 -15.28 1.49 -8.75
C GLU A 256 -15.56 2.98 -8.84
N VAL A 257 -14.52 3.78 -8.98
CA VAL A 257 -14.63 5.23 -9.12
C VAL A 257 -13.78 5.64 -10.31
N ASP A 258 -14.40 6.32 -11.27
CA ASP A 258 -13.68 6.87 -12.41
C ASP A 258 -12.77 7.99 -11.95
N ASN A 259 -11.48 7.88 -12.23
CA ASN A 259 -10.53 8.96 -12.05
C ASN A 259 -10.75 10.01 -13.14
N PRO A 260 -10.77 11.31 -12.81
CA PRO A 260 -10.75 12.33 -13.84
C PRO A 260 -9.47 12.19 -14.68
N PRO A 261 -9.50 12.54 -15.99
CA PRO A 261 -8.48 12.21 -16.99
C PRO A 261 -7.10 12.89 -16.80
N ALA A 262 -6.68 13.19 -15.58
CA ALA A 262 -5.40 13.81 -15.26
C ALA A 262 -4.70 13.24 -14.03
N ALA A 263 -5.13 12.11 -13.48
CA ALA A 263 -4.40 11.43 -12.41
C ALA A 263 -3.30 10.55 -13.02
N THR A 264 -2.21 11.16 -13.42
CA THR A 264 -1.10 10.47 -14.07
C THR A 264 0.07 10.41 -13.12
N MET A 265 0.26 9.30 -12.41
CA MET A 265 1.57 9.00 -11.87
C MET A 265 2.44 8.47 -13.01
N TYR A 266 3.30 9.30 -13.57
CA TYR A 266 4.26 8.90 -14.60
C TYR A 266 5.63 8.73 -13.97
N HIS A 267 6.21 7.54 -14.07
CA HIS A 267 7.67 7.43 -14.17
C HIS A 267 8.05 7.72 -15.61
N GLY A 268 8.90 8.71 -15.85
CA GLY A 268 9.50 8.89 -17.14
C GLY A 268 10.15 7.58 -17.58
N GLU A 269 10.01 7.26 -18.88
CA GLU A 269 10.75 6.17 -19.48
C GLU A 269 12.23 6.36 -19.17
N GLN A 270 12.84 5.34 -18.57
CA GLN A 270 14.28 5.25 -18.53
C GLN A 270 14.73 4.82 -19.94
N GLU A 271 15.33 5.75 -20.71
CA GLU A 271 16.26 5.41 -21.78
C GLU A 271 17.61 4.97 -21.18
#